data_8f360947fe5ab1c4b7b2f74a081df3e7
#
_entry.id   8f360947fe5ab1c4b7b2f74a081df3e7
#
_cell.length_a   1.000
_cell.length_b   1.000
_cell.length_c   1.000
_cell.angle_alpha   90.00
_cell.angle_beta   90.00
_cell.angle_gamma   90.00
#
_symmetry.space_group_name_H-M   'P 1'
#
loop_
_entity.id
_entity.type
_entity.pdbx_description
1 polymer ?
#
loop_
_entity_poly.entity_id
_entity_poly.type
_entity_poly.pdbx_seq_one_letter_code
_entity_poly.pdbx_strand_id
1 'polypeptide(L)'
;LAQAQEKARQTSCRGNMKQIGLGVIMYVDDNASMLPTIYQHNGAFVESGWWFNLVASYVGDAAVYDCPSNVSTRWRGDQIQYAMNNRSGHAWNSDGQAPRSIGAFTRPSQSMLIMDSEWAWSHWCPVCGSCSGCCTVGCKPPYSPAAAVHGNSANVTFFDGHVETVSTGEFSSNSTMFCHGGP
;
A
#
# COMPACT_ATOMS: atom_id res chain seq x y z
N LEU A 1 29.06 -0.25 10.90
CA LEU A 1 28.35 -1.54 10.89
C LEU A 1 26.83 -1.35 10.91
N ALA A 2 26.25 -0.58 11.84
CA ALA A 2 24.79 -0.39 11.96
C ALA A 2 24.15 0.19 10.67
N GLN A 3 24.76 1.19 10.06
CA GLN A 3 24.27 1.78 8.81
C GLN A 3 24.29 0.79 7.64
N ALA A 4 25.33 -0.06 7.55
CA ALA A 4 25.41 -1.07 6.51
C ALA A 4 24.33 -2.16 6.68
N GLN A 5 24.08 -2.55 7.93
CA GLN A 5 23.01 -3.51 8.25
C GLN A 5 21.63 -2.93 7.92
N GLU A 6 21.37 -1.65 8.22
CA GLU A 6 20.10 -1.02 7.88
C GLU A 6 19.90 -0.92 6.37
N LYS A 7 20.93 -0.57 5.61
CA LYS A 7 20.85 -0.59 4.13
C LYS A 7 20.57 -1.98 3.57
N ALA A 8 21.15 -3.01 4.19
CA ALA A 8 20.85 -4.40 3.79
C ALA A 8 19.39 -4.76 4.08
N ARG A 9 18.87 -4.42 5.26
CA ARG A 9 17.44 -4.62 5.60
C ARG A 9 16.51 -3.86 4.66
N GLN A 10 16.82 -2.59 4.38
CA GLN A 10 16.04 -1.79 3.42
C GLN A 10 16.04 -2.41 2.02
N THR A 11 17.16 -2.96 1.58
CA THR A 11 17.25 -3.67 0.30
C THR A 11 16.38 -4.93 0.30
N SER A 12 16.36 -5.69 1.39
CA SER A 12 15.47 -6.84 1.55
C SER A 12 14.00 -6.43 1.51
N CYS A 13 13.60 -5.35 2.23
CA CYS A 13 12.24 -4.83 2.17
C CYS A 13 11.83 -4.43 0.75
N ARG A 14 12.74 -3.79 -0.01
CA ARG A 14 12.48 -3.47 -1.43
C ARG A 14 12.27 -4.72 -2.28
N GLY A 15 13.04 -5.78 -2.03
CA GLY A 15 12.85 -7.08 -2.68
C GLY A 15 11.47 -7.68 -2.37
N ASN A 16 11.08 -7.67 -1.11
CA ASN A 16 9.78 -8.13 -0.65
C ASN A 16 8.65 -7.35 -1.33
N MET A 17 8.73 -6.02 -1.33
CA MET A 17 7.73 -5.16 -1.96
C MET A 17 7.64 -5.38 -3.47
N LYS A 18 8.77 -5.63 -4.14
CA LYS A 18 8.77 -6.00 -5.57
C LYS A 18 8.02 -7.31 -5.81
N GLN A 19 8.22 -8.30 -4.96
CA GLN A 19 7.52 -9.59 -5.05
C GLN A 19 6.03 -9.44 -4.79
N ILE A 20 5.63 -8.68 -3.75
CA ILE A 20 4.22 -8.40 -3.46
C ILE A 20 3.58 -7.63 -4.62
N GLY A 21 4.25 -6.59 -5.14
CA GLY A 21 3.75 -5.80 -6.27
C GLY A 21 3.52 -6.66 -7.51
N LEU A 22 4.44 -7.58 -7.81
CA LEU A 22 4.27 -8.54 -8.90
C LEU A 22 3.06 -9.47 -8.64
N GLY A 23 2.90 -9.95 -7.41
CA GLY A 23 1.74 -10.75 -7.01
C GLY A 23 0.41 -10.02 -7.21
N VAL A 24 0.37 -8.70 -6.92
CA VAL A 24 -0.82 -7.88 -7.20
C VAL A 24 -1.08 -7.77 -8.70
N ILE A 25 -0.05 -7.57 -9.52
CA ILE A 25 -0.23 -7.49 -10.99
C ILE A 25 -0.75 -8.82 -11.54
N MET A 26 -0.21 -9.95 -11.10
CA MET A 26 -0.71 -11.27 -11.49
C MET A 26 -2.18 -11.48 -11.07
N TYR A 27 -2.54 -11.05 -9.86
CA TYR A 27 -3.94 -11.05 -9.43
C TYR A 27 -4.83 -10.21 -10.37
N VAL A 28 -4.38 -9.03 -10.75
CA VAL A 28 -5.10 -8.11 -11.66
C VAL A 28 -5.34 -8.76 -13.03
N ASP A 29 -4.33 -9.46 -13.56
CA ASP A 29 -4.43 -10.16 -14.85
C ASP A 29 -5.51 -11.27 -14.80
N ASP A 30 -5.60 -12.00 -13.69
CA ASP A 30 -6.59 -13.06 -13.50
C ASP A 30 -7.98 -12.54 -13.09
N ASN A 31 -8.10 -11.28 -12.66
CA ASN A 31 -9.33 -10.70 -12.14
C ASN A 31 -9.88 -9.54 -13.00
N ALA A 32 -9.90 -9.70 -14.31
CA ALA A 32 -10.48 -8.76 -15.28
C ALA A 32 -9.94 -7.32 -15.12
N SER A 33 -8.64 -7.18 -14.87
CA SER A 33 -7.94 -5.91 -14.61
C SER A 33 -8.40 -5.16 -13.36
N MET A 34 -9.07 -5.85 -12.43
CA MET A 34 -9.52 -5.26 -11.17
C MET A 34 -8.47 -5.46 -10.08
N LEU A 35 -8.19 -4.39 -9.35
CA LEU A 35 -7.30 -4.42 -8.17
C LEU A 35 -7.95 -5.20 -7.02
N PRO A 36 -7.17 -5.86 -6.16
CA PRO A 36 -7.69 -6.41 -4.93
C PRO A 36 -8.26 -5.27 -4.08
N THR A 37 -9.42 -5.49 -3.49
CA THR A 37 -9.98 -4.57 -2.50
C THR A 37 -9.13 -4.59 -1.24
N ILE A 38 -9.02 -3.48 -0.55
CA ILE A 38 -8.36 -3.42 0.77
C ILE A 38 -8.93 -4.49 1.69
N TYR A 39 -10.26 -4.59 1.69
CA TYR A 39 -10.99 -5.58 2.47
C TYR A 39 -12.32 -5.92 1.78
N GLN A 40 -12.56 -7.21 1.57
CA GLN A 40 -13.86 -7.70 1.10
C GLN A 40 -14.77 -7.94 2.30
N HIS A 41 -15.95 -7.33 2.27
CA HIS A 41 -16.97 -7.49 3.29
C HIS A 41 -18.24 -8.03 2.64
N ASN A 42 -18.68 -9.21 3.06
CA ASN A 42 -19.90 -9.87 2.59
C ASN A 42 -21.00 -9.91 3.65
N GLY A 43 -21.11 -8.85 4.45
CA GLY A 43 -22.05 -8.76 5.56
C GLY A 43 -21.48 -9.22 6.92
N ALA A 44 -20.36 -9.92 6.92
CA ALA A 44 -19.62 -10.31 8.11
C ALA A 44 -18.12 -10.03 7.96
N PHE A 45 -17.43 -9.83 9.07
CA PHE A 45 -15.98 -9.72 9.06
C PHE A 45 -15.36 -11.09 8.77
N VAL A 46 -14.55 -11.19 7.71
CA VAL A 46 -13.82 -12.42 7.35
C VAL A 46 -12.33 -12.11 7.20
N GLU A 47 -11.50 -12.82 7.96
CA GLU A 47 -10.04 -12.60 7.94
C GLU A 47 -9.45 -12.77 6.53
N SER A 48 -9.95 -13.70 5.73
CA SER A 48 -9.52 -13.95 4.35
C SER A 48 -9.84 -12.79 3.37
N GLY A 49 -10.66 -11.83 3.78
CA GLY A 49 -11.09 -10.70 2.94
C GLY A 49 -10.05 -9.61 2.75
N TRP A 50 -8.91 -9.63 3.43
CA TRP A 50 -7.88 -8.64 3.27
C TRP A 50 -7.10 -8.79 1.96
N TRP A 51 -6.69 -7.66 1.38
CA TRP A 51 -5.97 -7.63 0.10
C TRP A 51 -4.77 -8.59 0.06
N PHE A 52 -3.99 -8.67 1.13
CA PHE A 52 -2.81 -9.54 1.19
C PHE A 52 -3.19 -11.03 1.19
N ASN A 53 -4.35 -11.41 1.71
CA ASN A 53 -4.88 -12.77 1.60
C ASN A 53 -5.40 -13.06 0.18
N LEU A 54 -5.98 -12.05 -0.50
CA LEU A 54 -6.45 -12.21 -1.88
C LEU A 54 -5.29 -12.47 -2.86
N VAL A 55 -4.12 -11.88 -2.59
CA VAL A 55 -2.94 -12.04 -3.44
C VAL A 55 -1.96 -13.10 -2.92
N ALA A 56 -2.24 -13.76 -1.81
CA ALA A 56 -1.33 -14.69 -1.15
C ALA A 56 -0.85 -15.84 -2.05
N SER A 57 -1.74 -16.40 -2.89
CA SER A 57 -1.38 -17.49 -3.82
C SER A 57 -0.42 -17.04 -4.92
N TYR A 58 -0.40 -15.76 -5.26
CA TYR A 58 0.51 -15.18 -6.26
C TYR A 58 1.85 -14.78 -5.65
N VAL A 59 1.87 -14.41 -4.37
CA VAL A 59 3.11 -14.06 -3.63
C VAL A 59 3.85 -15.32 -3.17
N GLY A 60 3.12 -16.33 -2.74
CA GLY A 60 3.62 -17.67 -2.41
C GLY A 60 4.21 -17.82 -1.01
N ASP A 61 5.00 -16.87 -0.50
CA ASP A 61 5.65 -16.93 0.81
C ASP A 61 5.14 -15.83 1.74
N ALA A 62 4.57 -16.21 2.88
CA ALA A 62 4.08 -15.27 3.89
C ALA A 62 5.19 -14.43 4.54
N ALA A 63 6.44 -14.91 4.57
CA ALA A 63 7.57 -14.15 5.10
C ALA A 63 7.88 -12.88 4.29
N VAL A 64 7.41 -12.82 3.05
CA VAL A 64 7.56 -11.63 2.19
C VAL A 64 6.78 -10.43 2.73
N TYR A 65 5.72 -10.65 3.52
CA TYR A 65 4.95 -9.58 4.13
C TYR A 65 5.61 -8.94 5.37
N ASP A 66 6.84 -9.35 5.66
CA ASP A 66 7.63 -8.87 6.79
C ASP A 66 8.75 -7.93 6.34
N CYS A 67 8.81 -6.75 6.92
CA CYS A 67 9.92 -5.82 6.71
C CYS A 67 10.95 -5.97 7.84
N PRO A 68 12.18 -6.43 7.57
CA PRO A 68 13.17 -6.67 8.62
C PRO A 68 13.65 -5.40 9.35
N SER A 69 13.32 -4.21 8.87
CA SER A 69 13.56 -2.93 9.56
C SER A 69 12.40 -2.47 10.41
N ASN A 70 11.21 -3.00 10.18
CA ASN A 70 10.04 -2.61 10.94
C ASN A 70 9.99 -3.38 12.26
N VAL A 71 10.33 -2.69 13.35
CA VAL A 71 10.32 -3.25 14.71
C VAL A 71 8.96 -3.10 15.41
N SER A 72 7.99 -2.48 14.76
CA SER A 72 6.64 -2.36 15.28
C SER A 72 5.91 -3.70 15.23
N THR A 73 4.93 -3.86 16.10
CA THR A 73 4.03 -5.01 16.01
C THR A 73 3.29 -4.95 14.68
N ARG A 74 3.29 -6.04 13.95
CA ARG A 74 2.49 -6.19 12.73
C ARG A 74 1.02 -5.89 13.02
N TRP A 75 0.35 -5.28 12.08
CA TRP A 75 -1.08 -5.08 12.19
C TRP A 75 -1.80 -6.44 12.34
N ARG A 76 -2.67 -6.54 13.34
CA ARG A 76 -3.35 -7.79 13.74
C ARG A 76 -2.40 -8.96 14.06
N GLY A 77 -1.35 -8.70 14.82
CA GLY A 77 -0.41 -9.72 15.22
C GLY A 77 0.62 -9.99 14.12
N ASP A 78 0.54 -11.08 13.39
CA ASP A 78 1.66 -11.56 12.58
C ASP A 78 1.43 -11.45 11.07
N GLN A 79 0.51 -10.60 10.59
CA GLN A 79 0.08 -10.71 9.21
C GLN A 79 0.81 -9.83 8.20
N ILE A 80 1.00 -8.53 8.46
CA ILE A 80 1.55 -7.64 7.43
C ILE A 80 2.17 -6.35 7.98
N GLN A 81 3.25 -5.89 7.31
CA GLN A 81 3.94 -4.62 7.57
C GLN A 81 3.98 -3.70 6.33
N TYR A 82 3.05 -3.89 5.41
CA TYR A 82 2.90 -3.06 4.21
C TYR A 82 1.46 -2.62 4.04
N ALA A 83 1.26 -1.40 3.57
CA ALA A 83 -0.05 -0.84 3.29
C ALA A 83 -0.32 -0.79 1.79
N MET A 84 -1.51 -1.20 1.37
CA MET A 84 -2.00 -0.95 0.02
C MET A 84 -2.70 0.41 -0.07
N ASN A 85 -2.61 1.03 -1.23
CA ASN A 85 -3.31 2.27 -1.54
C ASN A 85 -4.83 2.08 -1.41
N ASN A 86 -5.44 2.86 -0.53
CA ASN A 86 -6.88 2.79 -0.26
C ASN A 86 -7.76 3.09 -1.49
N ARG A 87 -7.18 3.66 -2.54
CA ARG A 87 -7.87 3.91 -3.81
C ARG A 87 -8.04 2.67 -4.69
N SER A 88 -7.40 1.56 -4.35
CA SER A 88 -7.62 0.29 -5.05
C SER A 88 -9.05 -0.23 -4.91
N GLY A 89 -9.76 0.24 -3.90
CA GLY A 89 -11.14 -0.13 -3.58
C GLY A 89 -11.24 -0.49 -2.10
N HIS A 90 -12.28 0.01 -1.44
CA HIS A 90 -12.50 -0.23 -0.02
C HIS A 90 -13.93 -0.74 0.17
N ALA A 91 -14.07 -1.99 0.51
CA ALA A 91 -15.36 -2.60 0.75
C ALA A 91 -15.84 -2.46 2.21
N TRP A 92 -15.22 -1.57 2.98
CA TRP A 92 -15.62 -1.29 4.35
C TRP A 92 -16.73 -0.25 4.37
N ASN A 93 -17.91 -0.66 4.80
CA ASN A 93 -19.10 0.15 4.98
C ASN A 93 -19.89 0.52 3.73
N SER A 94 -20.96 1.22 4.02
CA SER A 94 -21.98 1.80 3.17
C SER A 94 -21.49 2.62 1.96
N ASP A 95 -20.20 2.92 1.87
CA ASP A 95 -19.64 3.71 0.76
C ASP A 95 -19.55 2.88 -0.53
N GLY A 96 -19.73 1.56 -0.45
CA GLY A 96 -19.87 0.67 -1.62
C GLY A 96 -18.76 0.82 -2.67
N GLN A 97 -17.56 1.21 -2.27
CA GLN A 97 -16.47 1.38 -3.24
C GLN A 97 -16.03 0.01 -3.77
N ALA A 98 -16.57 -0.33 -4.92
CA ALA A 98 -16.16 -1.49 -5.68
C ALA A 98 -14.65 -1.47 -5.97
N PRO A 99 -14.02 -2.62 -6.18
CA PRO A 99 -12.64 -2.68 -6.65
C PRO A 99 -12.50 -1.83 -7.92
N ARG A 100 -11.36 -1.16 -8.04
CA ARG A 100 -11.08 -0.32 -9.21
C ARG A 100 -10.26 -1.08 -10.22
N SER A 101 -10.49 -0.78 -11.49
CA SER A 101 -9.58 -1.21 -12.54
C SER A 101 -8.22 -0.55 -12.37
N ILE A 102 -7.14 -1.30 -12.61
CA ILE A 102 -5.78 -0.74 -12.64
C ILE A 102 -5.64 0.38 -13.67
N GLY A 103 -6.41 0.30 -14.77
CA GLY A 103 -6.46 1.34 -15.81
C GLY A 103 -7.04 2.69 -15.36
N ALA A 104 -7.67 2.76 -14.18
CA ALA A 104 -8.11 4.03 -13.60
C ALA A 104 -6.93 4.91 -13.11
N PHE A 105 -5.74 4.32 -12.97
CA PHE A 105 -4.52 5.03 -12.55
C PHE A 105 -3.76 5.49 -13.80
N THR A 106 -4.03 6.71 -14.24
CA THR A 106 -3.50 7.27 -15.51
C THR A 106 -2.01 7.60 -15.45
N ARG A 107 -1.40 7.60 -14.26
CA ARG A 107 0.03 7.84 -14.02
C ARG A 107 0.63 6.70 -13.19
N PRO A 108 0.72 5.47 -13.72
CA PRO A 108 1.10 4.31 -12.94
C PRO A 108 2.51 4.40 -12.32
N SER A 109 3.45 5.08 -12.97
CA SER A 109 4.80 5.31 -12.45
C SER A 109 4.88 6.41 -11.37
N GLN A 110 3.80 7.14 -11.11
CA GLN A 110 3.72 8.19 -10.10
C GLN A 110 2.67 7.89 -9.03
N SER A 111 1.89 6.84 -9.22
CA SER A 111 0.83 6.44 -8.30
C SER A 111 1.29 5.26 -7.46
N MET A 112 1.25 5.44 -6.15
CA MET A 112 1.63 4.42 -5.18
C MET A 112 0.63 3.26 -5.21
N LEU A 113 1.15 2.04 -5.23
CA LEU A 113 0.38 0.80 -5.04
C LEU A 113 0.50 0.28 -3.60
N ILE A 114 1.73 0.11 -3.11
CA ILE A 114 2.04 -0.43 -1.78
C ILE A 114 3.17 0.40 -1.16
N MET A 115 3.19 0.52 0.16
CA MET A 115 4.25 1.19 0.91
C MET A 115 4.56 0.48 2.23
N ASP A 116 5.76 0.69 2.79
CA ASP A 116 6.08 0.29 4.17
C ASP A 116 5.07 0.93 5.14
N SER A 117 4.52 0.15 6.07
CA SER A 117 3.52 0.66 7.02
C SER A 117 3.35 -0.27 8.22
N GLU A 118 2.81 0.28 9.31
CA GLU A 118 2.29 -0.48 10.44
C GLU A 118 0.83 -0.94 10.24
N TRP A 119 0.19 -0.51 9.14
CA TRP A 119 -1.22 -0.77 8.83
C TRP A 119 -1.34 -1.43 7.46
N ALA A 120 -2.40 -2.20 7.25
CA ALA A 120 -2.65 -2.88 5.98
C ALA A 120 -3.16 -1.95 4.86
N TRP A 121 -3.45 -0.71 5.14
CA TRP A 121 -3.92 0.28 4.16
C TRP A 121 -3.38 1.68 4.44
N SER A 122 -3.21 2.46 3.38
CA SER A 122 -2.81 3.87 3.47
C SER A 122 -3.95 4.78 3.03
N HIS A 123 -4.35 5.67 3.91
CA HIS A 123 -5.37 6.69 3.68
C HIS A 123 -4.80 8.06 3.29
N TRP A 124 -3.51 8.17 3.09
CA TRP A 124 -2.91 9.48 3.09
C TRP A 124 -3.05 10.21 1.76
N CYS A 125 -3.54 11.45 1.83
CA CYS A 125 -3.40 12.47 0.81
C CYS A 125 -2.74 13.68 1.47
N PRO A 126 -1.47 13.99 1.19
CA PRO A 126 -0.73 15.04 1.88
C PRO A 126 -1.23 16.46 1.56
N VAL A 127 -2.02 16.61 0.52
CA VAL A 127 -2.47 17.94 0.02
C VAL A 127 -3.85 18.32 0.51
N CYS A 128 -4.58 17.37 1.05
CA CYS A 128 -5.97 17.61 1.41
C CYS A 128 -6.13 17.88 2.90
N GLY A 129 -5.95 19.09 3.31
CA GLY A 129 -6.63 19.57 4.52
C GLY A 129 -8.16 19.42 4.42
N SER A 130 -8.68 19.20 3.21
CA SER A 130 -10.06 18.84 2.89
C SER A 130 -10.15 18.41 1.43
N CYS A 131 -10.16 17.11 1.15
CA CYS A 131 -10.45 16.61 -0.19
C CYS A 131 -11.95 16.44 -0.38
N SER A 132 -12.61 17.41 -0.92
CA SER A 132 -13.99 17.29 -1.40
C SER A 132 -14.12 16.48 -2.71
N GLY A 133 -13.08 15.78 -3.14
CA GLY A 133 -13.12 14.97 -4.36
C GLY A 133 -12.21 13.75 -4.36
N CYS A 134 -11.17 13.73 -3.52
CA CYS A 134 -10.23 12.63 -3.49
C CYS A 134 -10.38 11.70 -2.26
N CYS A 135 -10.94 12.18 -1.16
CA CYS A 135 -11.17 11.39 0.05
C CYS A 135 -12.51 11.79 0.65
N THR A 136 -13.53 10.98 0.47
CA THR A 136 -14.86 11.20 1.05
C THR A 136 -14.94 10.89 2.54
N VAL A 137 -13.86 10.43 3.14
CA VAL A 137 -13.79 10.16 4.58
C VAL A 137 -12.55 10.85 5.13
N GLY A 138 -12.77 11.85 5.98
CA GLY A 138 -11.82 12.78 6.58
C GLY A 138 -10.36 12.35 6.55
N CYS A 139 -9.57 13.03 5.76
CA CYS A 139 -8.11 12.94 5.81
C CYS A 139 -7.66 13.43 7.19
N LYS A 140 -7.55 12.55 8.14
CA LYS A 140 -6.77 12.86 9.33
C LYS A 140 -5.29 12.73 8.97
N PRO A 141 -4.44 13.66 9.47
CA PRO A 141 -3.00 13.52 9.32
C PRO A 141 -2.57 12.15 9.83
N PRO A 142 -1.52 11.64 9.31
CA PRO A 142 -1.32 10.26 8.98
C PRO A 142 -1.33 9.37 10.21
N TYR A 143 -2.06 8.30 10.13
CA TYR A 143 -1.47 7.08 10.63
C TYR A 143 -0.31 6.77 9.66
N SER A 144 0.74 7.53 9.72
CA SER A 144 1.94 7.31 8.96
C SER A 144 3.14 7.33 9.87
N PRO A 145 3.46 6.21 10.39
CA PRO A 145 4.84 5.91 10.75
C PRO A 145 5.62 5.31 9.58
N ALA A 146 5.00 5.10 8.41
CA ALA A 146 5.72 4.59 7.25
C ALA A 146 7.02 5.33 6.96
N ALA A 147 7.02 6.64 7.17
CA ALA A 147 8.18 7.48 7.05
C ALA A 147 9.32 7.21 8.05
N ALA A 148 9.09 6.39 9.06
CA ALA A 148 10.08 6.07 10.09
C ALA A 148 10.70 4.67 9.98
N VAL A 149 10.17 3.80 9.12
CA VAL A 149 10.63 2.41 9.02
C VAL A 149 12.09 2.34 8.59
N HIS A 150 12.50 3.20 7.66
CA HIS A 150 13.88 3.29 7.15
C HIS A 150 14.48 4.68 7.44
N GLY A 151 14.43 5.13 8.69
CA GLY A 151 14.84 6.47 9.08
C GLY A 151 13.81 7.52 8.65
N ASN A 152 14.19 8.45 7.75
CA ASN A 152 13.27 9.45 7.21
C ASN A 152 12.74 9.09 5.81
N SER A 153 12.61 7.80 5.52
CA SER A 153 12.17 7.32 4.21
C SER A 153 11.35 6.03 4.34
N ALA A 154 10.53 5.76 3.33
CA ALA A 154 9.82 4.51 3.14
C ALA A 154 10.06 3.97 1.73
N ASN A 155 9.99 2.65 1.56
CA ASN A 155 9.93 2.06 0.25
C ASN A 155 8.48 2.09 -0.26
N VAL A 156 8.34 2.31 -1.54
CA VAL A 156 7.05 2.42 -2.25
C VAL A 156 7.12 1.59 -3.52
N THR A 157 6.12 0.76 -3.73
CA THR A 157 5.86 0.12 -5.02
C THR A 157 4.81 0.92 -5.75
N PHE A 158 5.03 1.20 -7.02
CA PHE A 158 4.11 1.93 -7.89
C PHE A 158 3.28 0.98 -8.76
N PHE A 159 2.21 1.50 -9.39
CA PHE A 159 1.31 0.68 -10.22
C PHE A 159 1.97 0.10 -11.47
N ASP A 160 3.09 0.64 -11.94
CA ASP A 160 3.91 0.04 -13.01
C ASP A 160 4.87 -1.04 -12.51
N GLY A 161 4.85 -1.32 -11.20
CA GLY A 161 5.63 -2.35 -10.53
C GLY A 161 7.07 -1.96 -10.17
N HIS A 162 7.53 -0.72 -10.43
CA HIS A 162 8.82 -0.31 -9.90
C HIS A 162 8.77 -0.03 -8.39
N VAL A 163 9.91 -0.12 -7.73
CA VAL A 163 10.06 0.15 -6.29
C VAL A 163 11.08 1.24 -6.08
N GLU A 164 10.69 2.27 -5.35
CA GLU A 164 11.54 3.40 -5.01
C GLU A 164 11.56 3.64 -3.50
N THR A 165 12.66 4.23 -3.01
CA THR A 165 12.73 4.74 -1.63
C THR A 165 12.41 6.22 -1.66
N VAL A 166 11.33 6.61 -1.00
CA VAL A 166 10.77 7.95 -0.99
C VAL A 166 11.02 8.59 0.37
N SER A 167 11.49 9.82 0.39
CA SER A 167 11.70 10.57 1.64
C SER A 167 10.37 11.10 2.21
N THR A 168 10.34 11.35 3.52
CA THR A 168 9.17 11.97 4.18
C THR A 168 8.81 13.34 3.60
N GLY A 169 9.82 14.10 3.15
CA GLY A 169 9.62 15.38 2.49
C GLY A 169 8.91 15.25 1.15
N GLU A 170 9.26 14.24 0.36
CA GLU A 170 8.59 13.93 -0.91
C GLU A 170 7.16 13.46 -0.71
N PHE A 171 6.90 12.61 0.29
CA PHE A 171 5.53 12.25 0.66
C PHE A 171 4.68 13.49 0.98
N SER A 172 5.25 14.47 1.67
CA SER A 172 4.54 15.69 2.06
C SER A 172 4.28 16.64 0.89
N SER A 173 5.11 16.60 -0.15
CA SER A 173 5.06 17.54 -1.29
C SER A 173 4.40 16.95 -2.54
N ASN A 174 4.36 15.62 -2.69
CA ASN A 174 3.90 14.95 -3.89
C ASN A 174 2.49 14.38 -3.74
N SER A 175 1.47 15.20 -4.04
CA SER A 175 0.06 14.80 -3.98
C SER A 175 -0.33 13.75 -5.02
N THR A 176 0.40 13.67 -6.14
CA THR A 176 0.05 12.76 -7.24
C THR A 176 0.30 11.30 -6.91
N MET A 177 1.20 11.03 -5.95
CA MET A 177 1.56 9.68 -5.53
C MET A 177 0.37 8.89 -4.95
N PHE A 178 -0.59 9.59 -4.37
CA PHE A 178 -1.74 8.98 -3.69
C PHE A 178 -3.05 9.11 -4.47
N CYS A 179 -3.06 9.92 -5.52
CA CYS A 179 -4.27 10.20 -6.30
C CYS A 179 -4.24 9.38 -7.62
N HIS A 180 -5.37 8.78 -7.97
CA HIS A 180 -5.60 8.38 -9.35
C HIS A 180 -5.75 9.66 -10.16
N GLY A 181 -5.01 9.83 -11.25
CA GLY A 181 -5.01 10.99 -12.10
C GLY A 181 -6.34 11.76 -12.16
N GLY A 182 -6.49 12.68 -11.26
CA GLY A 182 -7.45 13.76 -11.40
C GLY A 182 -6.91 14.73 -12.46
N PRO A 183 -7.78 15.55 -13.06
CA PRO A 183 -7.43 16.39 -14.18
C PRO A 183 -6.22 17.26 -13.91
#